data_aa84a718b716b9b8239bba6d245a7b7d
#
_entry.id   aa84a718b716b9b8239bba6d245a7b7d
#
_cell.length_a   1.000
_cell.length_b   1.000
_cell.length_c   1.000
_cell.angle_alpha   90.00
_cell.angle_beta   90.00
_cell.angle_gamma   90.00
#
_symmetry.space_group_name_H-M   'P 1'
#
loop_
_entity.id
_entity.type
_entity.pdbx_description
1 polymer ?
#
loop_
_entity_poly.entity_id
_entity_poly.type
_entity_poly.pdbx_seq_one_letter_code
_entity_poly.pdbx_strand_id
1 'polypeptide(L)'
;MLIVCSISDTSIYASVSTPVEDGDGAATETPDSPWLFTPLISSAPKFGTSIGAMGAYLHKFDESSPTSMFAAIVSYSNTESLVYGGFGATYFDNDNQRLMLGAIRAEINNEYSDFLGTGLPVLTTDDVHAIFVRYLYRFKGNWFFGPQGLSTDYAISGNDWFSQEVLARIGLTGFNSNGLGLVIERDTRDNLNSPSDGSRLSINNVAYRESLGGNNSFDAFALSFTKYISHGNGHVLAGRINGRWTHGAPVGGYSSVSLRGYTMGQYLAPHSTLIEIEERFHIKNRWGATAFTGVACLYGDDRDCFDGDNLYPAIGVGLTFMLKVEEKMIARTEIAKGEGDNFGFYIKFGYEF
;
A
#
# COMPACT_ATOMS: atom_id res chain seq x y z
N MET A 1 4.77 0.01 -12.28
CA MET A 1 4.21 -1.23 -11.71
C MET A 1 4.28 -1.29 -10.20
N LEU A 2 5.16 -0.56 -9.60
CA LEU A 2 5.42 -0.55 -8.17
C LEU A 2 4.30 0.11 -7.34
N ILE A 3 3.61 1.12 -7.87
CA ILE A 3 2.46 1.77 -7.22
C ILE A 3 1.23 0.86 -7.23
N VAL A 4 1.10 -0.02 -8.21
CA VAL A 4 -0.10 -0.84 -8.40
C VAL A 4 -0.09 -2.11 -7.53
N CYS A 5 1.08 -2.62 -7.11
CA CYS A 5 1.14 -3.71 -6.13
C CYS A 5 0.63 -3.30 -4.73
N SER A 6 0.70 -2.00 -4.40
CA SER A 6 0.18 -1.45 -3.14
C SER A 6 -1.30 -1.03 -3.20
N ILE A 7 -1.92 -0.97 -4.39
CA ILE A 7 -3.37 -0.69 -4.50
C ILE A 7 -4.20 -1.91 -4.06
N SER A 8 -3.66 -3.11 -4.10
CA SER A 8 -4.29 -4.30 -3.51
C SER A 8 -4.24 -4.29 -1.97
N ASP A 9 -3.28 -3.57 -1.40
CA ASP A 9 -3.18 -3.25 0.03
C ASP A 9 -3.31 -1.72 0.14
N THR A 10 -4.52 -1.19 0.19
CA THR A 10 -4.82 0.25 0.15
C THR A 10 -4.34 0.95 1.41
N SER A 11 -3.04 1.15 1.53
CA SER A 11 -2.45 2.04 2.53
C SER A 11 -2.31 3.43 1.93
N ILE A 12 -3.26 4.31 2.19
CA ILE A 12 -3.21 5.70 1.74
C ILE A 12 -2.53 6.55 2.80
N TYR A 13 -1.51 7.30 2.40
CA TYR A 13 -0.70 8.14 3.27
C TYR A 13 -1.33 9.51 3.43
N ALA A 14 -1.57 9.96 4.68
CA ALA A 14 -2.12 11.28 4.97
C ALA A 14 -1.66 11.84 6.31
N SER A 15 -1.44 13.15 6.41
CA SER A 15 -1.11 13.84 7.65
C SER A 15 -2.16 14.84 8.08
N VAL A 16 -2.33 15.03 9.39
CA VAL A 16 -3.17 16.05 9.98
C VAL A 16 -2.33 16.94 10.88
N SER A 17 -2.36 18.26 10.65
CA SER A 17 -2.03 19.25 11.66
C SER A 17 -3.33 19.93 12.08
N THR A 18 -3.83 19.67 13.30
CA THR A 18 -4.87 20.49 13.92
C THR A 18 -4.23 21.45 14.91
N PRO A 19 -4.70 22.71 15.02
CA PRO A 19 -4.37 23.56 16.15
C PRO A 19 -4.90 22.90 17.44
N VAL A 20 -4.10 22.86 18.47
CA VAL A 20 -4.52 22.49 19.81
C VAL A 20 -5.30 23.68 20.36
N GLU A 21 -6.61 23.60 20.47
CA GLU A 21 -7.39 24.42 21.38
C GLU A 21 -7.72 23.58 22.63
N ASP A 22 -7.07 23.92 23.73
CA ASP A 22 -7.52 23.53 25.06
C ASP A 22 -8.80 24.31 25.39
N GLY A 23 -9.92 23.61 25.39
CA GLY A 23 -11.22 24.20 25.76
C GLY A 23 -12.16 23.11 26.25
N ASP A 24 -12.31 23.04 27.58
CA ASP A 24 -13.39 22.32 28.28
C ASP A 24 -14.74 22.97 27.92
N GLY A 25 -15.40 22.50 26.89
CA GLY A 25 -16.71 22.93 26.44
C GLY A 25 -17.53 21.75 25.95
N ALA A 26 -18.71 21.53 26.51
CA ALA A 26 -19.67 20.53 26.06
C ALA A 26 -19.82 20.58 24.54
N ALA A 27 -19.36 19.54 23.87
CA ALA A 27 -19.48 19.38 22.43
C ALA A 27 -20.97 19.24 22.08
N THR A 28 -21.53 20.28 21.48
CA THR A 28 -22.75 20.15 20.68
C THR A 28 -22.41 19.20 19.53
N GLU A 29 -23.10 18.06 19.47
CA GLU A 29 -23.02 17.11 18.36
C GLU A 29 -23.41 17.83 17.06
N THR A 30 -22.40 18.28 16.31
CA THR A 30 -22.60 18.65 14.91
C THR A 30 -22.82 17.34 14.13
N PRO A 31 -23.81 17.26 13.22
CA PRO A 31 -24.00 16.07 12.38
C PRO A 31 -22.67 15.72 11.72
N ASP A 32 -22.23 14.48 11.86
CA ASP A 32 -20.94 14.03 11.32
C ASP A 32 -20.91 14.29 9.81
N SER A 33 -20.05 15.21 9.42
CA SER A 33 -19.85 15.53 8.00
C SER A 33 -19.40 14.25 7.26
N PRO A 34 -20.02 13.88 6.13
CA PRO A 34 -19.57 12.76 5.33
C PRO A 34 -18.22 13.02 4.64
N TRP A 35 -17.72 14.24 4.72
CA TRP A 35 -16.46 14.64 4.11
C TRP A 35 -15.30 14.53 5.09
N LEU A 36 -14.19 13.98 4.58
CA LEU A 36 -12.91 13.95 5.27
C LEU A 36 -11.89 14.69 4.41
N PHE A 37 -11.20 15.65 5.00
CA PHE A 37 -10.08 16.36 4.35
C PHE A 37 -8.83 16.17 5.19
N THR A 38 -7.74 15.86 4.54
CA THR A 38 -6.49 15.53 5.22
C THR A 38 -5.30 16.03 4.45
N PRO A 39 -4.39 16.79 5.07
CA PRO A 39 -3.08 17.05 4.51
C PRO A 39 -2.27 15.73 4.47
N LEU A 40 -1.42 15.59 3.45
CA LEU A 40 -0.49 14.48 3.26
C LEU A 40 0.93 14.99 3.41
N ILE A 41 1.72 14.38 4.27
CA ILE A 41 3.17 14.63 4.35
C ILE A 41 3.86 13.28 4.42
N SER A 42 4.86 13.07 3.60
CA SER A 42 5.69 11.88 3.68
C SER A 42 7.13 12.22 3.34
N SER A 43 8.05 11.41 3.83
CA SER A 43 9.45 11.48 3.46
C SER A 43 9.99 10.07 3.29
N ALA A 44 10.58 9.82 2.14
CA ALA A 44 11.23 8.56 1.83
C ALA A 44 12.53 8.84 1.05
N PRO A 45 13.54 7.99 1.16
CA PRO A 45 14.83 8.24 0.52
C PRO A 45 14.74 8.52 -0.98
N LYS A 46 13.81 7.84 -1.65
CA LYS A 46 13.59 7.93 -3.11
C LYS A 46 12.81 9.18 -3.53
N PHE A 47 11.76 9.54 -2.77
CA PHE A 47 10.82 10.61 -3.13
C PHE A 47 11.17 11.95 -2.51
N GLY A 48 12.19 11.97 -1.64
CA GLY A 48 12.41 13.12 -0.79
C GLY A 48 11.22 13.39 0.13
N THR A 49 10.98 14.65 0.44
CA THR A 49 9.82 15.10 1.23
C THR A 49 8.71 15.55 0.31
N SER A 50 7.51 15.01 0.50
CA SER A 50 6.31 15.38 -0.24
C SER A 50 5.24 15.97 0.66
N ILE A 51 4.48 16.91 0.09
CA ILE A 51 3.28 17.50 0.69
C ILE A 51 2.11 17.33 -0.28
N GLY A 52 0.94 17.09 0.27
CA GLY A 52 -0.24 16.89 -0.54
C GLY A 52 -1.52 17.04 0.26
N ALA A 53 -2.61 16.59 -0.34
CA ALA A 53 -3.93 16.56 0.29
C ALA A 53 -4.74 15.35 -0.20
N MET A 54 -5.61 14.87 0.67
CA MET A 54 -6.67 13.92 0.36
C MET A 54 -8.02 14.52 0.72
N GLY A 55 -8.97 14.42 -0.21
CA GLY A 55 -10.39 14.63 0.06
C GLY A 55 -11.12 13.31 -0.08
N ALA A 56 -11.95 12.94 0.90
CA ALA A 56 -12.75 11.74 0.82
C ALA A 56 -14.22 12.02 1.18
N TYR A 57 -15.11 11.28 0.52
CA TYR A 57 -16.54 11.25 0.79
C TYR A 57 -16.91 9.87 1.32
N LEU A 58 -17.54 9.85 2.50
CA LEU A 58 -18.00 8.65 3.18
C LEU A 58 -19.49 8.46 2.91
N HIS A 59 -19.88 7.25 2.52
CA HIS A 59 -21.28 6.93 2.23
C HIS A 59 -21.63 5.53 2.71
N LYS A 60 -22.78 5.39 3.32
CA LYS A 60 -23.33 4.11 3.74
C LYS A 60 -24.49 3.76 2.83
N PHE A 61 -24.35 2.72 2.00
CA PHE A 61 -25.37 2.32 1.04
C PHE A 61 -26.56 1.63 1.70
N ASP A 62 -26.31 0.92 2.79
CA ASP A 62 -27.32 0.27 3.63
C ASP A 62 -26.79 0.17 5.09
N GLU A 63 -27.69 -0.10 6.04
CA GLU A 63 -27.35 -0.12 7.49
C GLU A 63 -26.36 -1.23 7.88
N SER A 64 -26.39 -2.34 7.15
CA SER A 64 -25.60 -3.54 7.48
C SER A 64 -24.24 -3.57 6.80
N SER A 65 -24.06 -2.79 5.74
CA SER A 65 -22.78 -2.69 5.04
C SER A 65 -21.81 -1.74 5.75
N PRO A 66 -20.50 -2.01 5.66
CA PRO A 66 -19.48 -1.06 6.06
C PRO A 66 -19.62 0.29 5.33
N THR A 67 -19.10 1.35 5.93
CA THR A 67 -19.04 2.66 5.28
C THR A 67 -18.14 2.60 4.05
N SER A 68 -18.69 2.97 2.91
CA SER A 68 -17.99 3.13 1.64
C SER A 68 -17.24 4.44 1.59
N MET A 69 -16.11 4.48 0.88
CA MET A 69 -15.27 5.66 0.76
C MET A 69 -14.91 5.92 -0.70
N PHE A 70 -15.03 7.18 -1.11
CA PHE A 70 -14.54 7.71 -2.39
C PHE A 70 -13.53 8.79 -2.09
N ALA A 71 -12.30 8.65 -2.55
CA ALA A 71 -11.25 9.60 -2.24
C ALA A 71 -10.48 10.04 -3.48
N ALA A 72 -10.00 11.27 -3.44
CA ALA A 72 -9.05 11.83 -4.39
C ALA A 72 -7.82 12.33 -3.63
N ILE A 73 -6.65 12.14 -4.23
CA ILE A 73 -5.35 12.52 -3.67
C ILE A 73 -4.57 13.36 -4.66
N VAL A 74 -3.77 14.26 -4.13
CA VAL A 74 -2.70 14.95 -4.86
C VAL A 74 -1.52 15.13 -3.93
N SER A 75 -0.30 14.90 -4.44
CA SER A 75 0.95 15.08 -3.67
C SER A 75 2.05 15.57 -4.59
N TYR A 76 2.86 16.50 -4.08
CA TYR A 76 4.03 17.06 -4.76
C TYR A 76 5.25 16.97 -3.83
N SER A 77 6.41 16.59 -4.39
CA SER A 77 7.64 16.43 -3.61
C SER A 77 8.71 17.46 -3.94
N ASN A 78 9.71 17.56 -3.07
CA ASN A 78 10.89 18.40 -3.30
C ASN A 78 11.81 17.87 -4.41
N THR A 79 11.59 16.64 -4.90
CA THR A 79 12.21 16.10 -6.12
C THR A 79 11.41 16.43 -7.38
N GLU A 80 10.46 17.37 -7.28
CA GLU A 80 9.56 17.75 -8.37
C GLU A 80 8.64 16.60 -8.86
N SER A 81 8.43 15.58 -8.03
CA SER A 81 7.50 14.49 -8.34
C SER A 81 6.08 14.92 -8.07
N LEU A 82 5.16 14.59 -8.99
CA LEU A 82 3.73 14.84 -8.88
C LEU A 82 2.96 13.53 -8.93
N VAL A 83 2.12 13.28 -7.93
CA VAL A 83 1.23 12.12 -7.85
C VAL A 83 -0.19 12.59 -7.64
N TYR A 84 -1.12 12.13 -8.45
CA TYR A 84 -2.55 12.37 -8.23
C TYR A 84 -3.39 11.19 -8.69
N GLY A 85 -4.55 11.04 -8.08
CA GLY A 85 -5.45 9.93 -8.40
C GLY A 85 -6.70 9.93 -7.55
N GLY A 86 -7.50 8.90 -7.77
CA GLY A 86 -8.70 8.66 -6.99
C GLY A 86 -8.96 7.18 -6.84
N PHE A 87 -9.67 6.84 -5.76
CA PHE A 87 -10.10 5.47 -5.53
C PHE A 87 -11.48 5.44 -4.87
N GLY A 88 -12.16 4.32 -5.04
CA GLY A 88 -13.42 4.02 -4.37
C GLY A 88 -13.37 2.60 -3.79
N ALA A 89 -13.78 2.47 -2.54
CA ALA A 89 -14.06 1.19 -1.90
C ALA A 89 -15.51 1.21 -1.47
N THR A 90 -16.35 0.39 -2.11
CA THR A 90 -17.79 0.40 -1.90
C THR A 90 -18.28 -0.95 -1.39
N TYR A 91 -19.19 -0.89 -0.42
CA TYR A 91 -19.79 -2.02 0.24
C TYR A 91 -21.28 -1.85 0.20
N PHE A 92 -22.01 -2.82 -0.34
CA PHE A 92 -23.45 -2.74 -0.53
C PHE A 92 -24.13 -4.12 -0.50
N ASP A 93 -25.44 -4.15 -0.52
CA ASP A 93 -26.25 -5.37 -0.43
C ASP A 93 -25.97 -6.18 0.85
N ASN A 94 -25.99 -5.51 2.02
CA ASN A 94 -25.64 -6.09 3.31
C ASN A 94 -24.22 -6.71 3.33
N ASP A 95 -23.27 -6.00 2.74
CA ASP A 95 -21.88 -6.43 2.53
C ASP A 95 -21.75 -7.73 1.69
N ASN A 96 -22.76 -8.07 0.90
CA ASN A 96 -22.65 -9.20 -0.02
C ASN A 96 -21.85 -8.84 -1.28
N GLN A 97 -21.75 -7.57 -1.58
CA GLN A 97 -21.05 -7.07 -2.75
C GLN A 97 -20.07 -5.97 -2.38
N ARG A 98 -18.86 -6.10 -2.90
CA ARG A 98 -17.76 -5.15 -2.70
C ARG A 98 -17.19 -4.76 -4.05
N LEU A 99 -17.09 -3.45 -4.34
CA LEU A 99 -16.44 -2.95 -5.53
C LEU A 99 -15.31 -2.00 -5.13
N MET A 100 -14.12 -2.30 -5.59
CA MET A 100 -12.94 -1.45 -5.43
C MET A 100 -12.49 -0.98 -6.81
N LEU A 101 -12.22 0.29 -6.94
CA LEU A 101 -11.69 0.89 -8.16
C LEU A 101 -10.69 1.98 -7.82
N GLY A 102 -9.72 2.17 -8.69
CA GLY A 102 -8.73 3.22 -8.52
C GLY A 102 -8.08 3.58 -9.84
N ALA A 103 -7.69 4.84 -9.93
CA ALA A 103 -6.86 5.35 -11.01
C ALA A 103 -5.81 6.30 -10.43
N ILE A 104 -4.57 6.18 -10.89
CA ILE A 104 -3.46 7.03 -10.47
C ILE A 104 -2.64 7.45 -11.67
N ARG A 105 -2.15 8.67 -11.63
CA ARG A 105 -1.10 9.19 -12.48
C ARG A 105 0.02 9.74 -11.62
N ALA A 106 1.25 9.42 -11.98
CA ALA A 106 2.42 9.89 -11.26
C ALA A 106 3.58 10.16 -12.22
N GLU A 107 4.22 11.29 -12.03
CA GLU A 107 5.56 11.59 -12.57
C GLU A 107 6.51 11.66 -11.38
N ILE A 108 7.45 10.73 -11.31
CA ILE A 108 8.25 10.50 -10.12
C ILE A 108 9.73 10.63 -10.48
N ASN A 109 10.37 11.65 -9.95
CA ASN A 109 11.80 11.82 -10.01
C ASN A 109 12.46 11.09 -8.85
N ASN A 110 13.29 10.10 -9.16
CA ASN A 110 13.89 9.21 -8.19
C ASN A 110 15.40 9.41 -8.12
N GLU A 111 15.91 9.42 -6.90
CA GLU A 111 17.34 9.41 -6.59
C GLU A 111 17.66 8.13 -5.84
N TYR A 112 18.06 7.10 -6.55
CA TYR A 112 18.51 5.86 -5.92
C TYR A 112 19.98 6.00 -5.52
N SER A 113 20.32 5.77 -4.27
CA SER A 113 21.71 5.69 -3.79
C SER A 113 22.33 4.32 -4.07
N ASP A 114 21.48 3.28 -4.08
CA ASP A 114 21.83 1.88 -4.33
C ASP A 114 20.76 1.24 -5.19
N PHE A 115 20.94 1.32 -6.52
CA PHE A 115 19.96 0.79 -7.46
C PHE A 115 20.10 -0.73 -7.61
N LEU A 116 19.07 -1.48 -7.29
CA LEU A 116 19.01 -2.94 -7.34
C LEU A 116 20.08 -3.67 -6.50
N GLY A 117 20.61 -3.03 -5.45
CA GLY A 117 21.69 -3.60 -4.64
C GLY A 117 23.07 -3.59 -5.32
N THR A 118 23.26 -2.77 -6.34
CA THR A 118 24.51 -2.70 -7.10
C THR A 118 25.54 -1.74 -6.51
N GLY A 119 25.16 -0.95 -5.50
CA GLY A 119 25.98 0.14 -4.97
C GLY A 119 26.09 1.35 -5.89
N LEU A 120 25.36 1.37 -7.02
CA LEU A 120 25.42 2.45 -8.01
C LEU A 120 24.29 3.45 -7.81
N PRO A 121 24.57 4.77 -7.79
CA PRO A 121 23.53 5.79 -7.80
C PRO A 121 22.91 5.88 -9.19
N VAL A 122 21.57 5.95 -9.26
CA VAL A 122 20.81 6.09 -10.50
C VAL A 122 19.72 7.13 -10.33
N LEU A 123 19.64 8.08 -11.27
CA LEU A 123 18.61 9.11 -11.31
C LEU A 123 17.60 8.75 -12.40
N THR A 124 16.31 8.63 -12.02
CA THR A 124 15.25 8.30 -12.99
C THR A 124 14.06 9.22 -12.87
N THR A 125 13.34 9.35 -13.99
CA THR A 125 11.95 9.82 -14.00
C THR A 125 11.05 8.67 -14.41
N ASP A 126 10.10 8.35 -13.54
CA ASP A 126 9.10 7.31 -13.76
C ASP A 126 7.75 7.99 -14.10
N ASP A 127 7.22 7.77 -15.29
CA ASP A 127 5.84 8.17 -15.65
C ASP A 127 4.94 6.94 -15.51
N VAL A 128 3.93 7.05 -14.66
CA VAL A 128 3.06 5.93 -14.28
C VAL A 128 1.61 6.30 -14.47
N HIS A 129 0.89 5.50 -15.24
CA HIS A 129 -0.56 5.50 -15.29
C HIS A 129 -1.06 4.12 -14.89
N ALA A 130 -1.94 4.06 -13.91
CA ALA A 130 -2.52 2.78 -13.50
C ALA A 130 -4.01 2.91 -13.24
N ILE A 131 -4.73 1.87 -13.66
CA ILE A 131 -6.16 1.69 -13.38
C ILE A 131 -6.35 0.30 -12.79
N PHE A 132 -7.12 0.22 -11.73
CA PHE A 132 -7.45 -1.02 -11.03
C PHE A 132 -8.95 -1.11 -10.82
N VAL A 133 -9.50 -2.30 -11.00
CA VAL A 133 -10.87 -2.63 -10.64
C VAL A 133 -10.94 -4.03 -10.04
N ARG A 134 -11.69 -4.19 -8.95
CA ARG A 134 -11.97 -5.48 -8.30
C ARG A 134 -13.42 -5.49 -7.86
N TYR A 135 -14.15 -6.55 -8.22
CA TYR A 135 -15.48 -6.82 -7.74
C TYR A 135 -15.48 -8.15 -6.98
N LEU A 136 -16.09 -8.17 -5.80
CA LEU A 136 -16.20 -9.35 -4.96
C LEU A 136 -17.66 -9.58 -4.59
N TYR A 137 -18.10 -10.82 -4.69
CA TYR A 137 -19.40 -11.29 -4.27
C TYR A 137 -19.25 -12.31 -3.14
N ARG A 138 -20.02 -12.15 -2.06
CA ARG A 138 -20.07 -13.07 -0.93
C ARG A 138 -20.85 -14.33 -1.34
N PHE A 139 -20.16 -15.45 -1.45
CA PHE A 139 -20.81 -16.70 -1.86
C PHE A 139 -21.14 -17.64 -0.69
N LYS A 140 -20.41 -17.53 0.45
CA LYS A 140 -20.68 -18.33 1.65
C LYS A 140 -20.00 -17.74 2.89
N GLY A 141 -20.79 -17.45 3.93
CA GLY A 141 -20.29 -16.93 5.20
C GLY A 141 -19.41 -15.69 4.98
N ASN A 142 -18.15 -15.76 5.37
CA ASN A 142 -17.18 -14.67 5.22
C ASN A 142 -16.27 -14.82 3.97
N TRP A 143 -16.67 -15.66 3.02
CA TRP A 143 -15.92 -15.89 1.79
C TRP A 143 -16.51 -15.10 0.63
N PHE A 144 -15.60 -14.42 -0.06
CA PHE A 144 -15.87 -13.61 -1.25
C PHE A 144 -15.08 -14.16 -2.44
N PHE A 145 -15.63 -14.00 -3.62
CA PHE A 145 -14.97 -14.35 -4.87
C PHE A 145 -15.37 -13.35 -5.96
N GLY A 146 -14.45 -13.09 -6.88
CA GLY A 146 -14.77 -12.24 -8.01
C GLY A 146 -13.60 -11.91 -8.92
N PRO A 147 -13.88 -11.18 -10.01
CA PRO A 147 -12.87 -10.75 -10.97
C PRO A 147 -12.12 -9.52 -10.51
N GLN A 148 -10.92 -9.36 -11.07
CA GLN A 148 -10.15 -8.13 -11.01
C GLN A 148 -9.51 -7.82 -12.36
N GLY A 149 -9.28 -6.54 -12.61
CA GLY A 149 -8.57 -6.03 -13.78
C GLY A 149 -7.55 -4.98 -13.39
N LEU A 150 -6.44 -4.96 -14.10
CA LEU A 150 -5.34 -4.06 -13.88
C LEU A 150 -4.77 -3.61 -15.22
N SER A 151 -4.65 -2.31 -15.39
CA SER A 151 -3.95 -1.69 -16.51
C SER A 151 -2.88 -0.77 -15.97
N THR A 152 -1.65 -0.94 -16.42
CA THR A 152 -0.52 -0.10 -16.02
C THR A 152 0.29 0.25 -17.25
N ASP A 153 0.48 1.53 -17.47
CA ASP A 153 1.47 2.08 -18.39
C ASP A 153 2.55 2.73 -17.54
N TYR A 154 3.77 2.21 -17.69
CA TYR A 154 4.90 2.61 -16.88
C TYR A 154 6.08 2.85 -17.80
N ALA A 155 6.55 4.09 -17.87
CA ALA A 155 7.76 4.48 -18.53
C ALA A 155 8.81 4.87 -17.50
N ILE A 156 10.06 4.46 -17.70
CA ILE A 156 11.19 4.88 -16.89
C ILE A 156 12.28 5.41 -17.79
N SER A 157 12.81 6.56 -17.46
CA SER A 157 13.91 7.21 -18.17
C SER A 157 15.02 7.60 -17.20
N GLY A 158 16.26 7.40 -17.59
CA GLY A 158 17.42 7.92 -16.85
C GLY A 158 17.57 9.43 -17.09
N ASN A 159 17.86 10.18 -16.03
CA ASN A 159 17.98 11.65 -16.12
C ASN A 159 19.37 12.11 -16.58
N ASP A 160 20.33 11.18 -16.64
CA ASP A 160 21.67 11.40 -17.16
C ASP A 160 22.14 10.21 -18.01
N TRP A 161 23.25 10.39 -18.73
CA TRP A 161 23.80 9.36 -19.61
C TRP A 161 24.11 8.05 -18.90
N PHE A 162 24.65 8.11 -17.68
CA PHE A 162 25.00 6.92 -16.90
C PHE A 162 23.75 6.14 -16.51
N SER A 163 22.74 6.83 -15.99
CA SER A 163 21.44 6.24 -15.60
C SER A 163 20.74 5.60 -16.80
N GLN A 164 20.76 6.26 -17.96
CA GLN A 164 20.18 5.71 -19.19
C GLN A 164 20.88 4.40 -19.61
N GLU A 165 22.21 4.36 -19.57
CA GLU A 165 22.98 3.17 -19.92
C GLU A 165 22.72 2.01 -18.93
N VAL A 166 22.62 2.29 -17.62
CA VAL A 166 22.30 1.28 -16.60
C VAL A 166 20.93 0.70 -16.85
N LEU A 167 19.91 1.53 -17.05
CA LEU A 167 18.54 1.08 -17.30
C LEU A 167 18.45 0.23 -18.57
N ALA A 168 19.12 0.65 -19.65
CA ALA A 168 19.13 -0.07 -20.93
C ALA A 168 19.76 -1.47 -20.79
N ARG A 169 20.88 -1.57 -20.05
CA ARG A 169 21.58 -2.86 -19.84
C ARG A 169 20.76 -3.88 -19.06
N ILE A 170 19.95 -3.44 -18.13
CA ILE A 170 19.08 -4.33 -17.33
C ILE A 170 17.70 -4.53 -17.95
N GLY A 171 17.42 -3.87 -19.10
CA GLY A 171 16.12 -3.97 -19.77
C GLY A 171 14.97 -3.30 -19.01
N LEU A 172 15.27 -2.31 -18.16
CA LEU A 172 14.27 -1.58 -17.38
C LEU A 172 13.99 -0.22 -18.05
N THR A 173 13.25 -0.24 -19.15
CA THR A 173 12.87 0.97 -19.90
C THR A 173 11.39 1.32 -19.77
N GLY A 174 10.71 0.62 -18.86
CA GLY A 174 9.27 0.71 -18.72
C GLY A 174 8.52 -0.37 -19.51
N PHE A 175 7.25 -0.53 -19.22
CA PHE A 175 6.39 -1.45 -19.95
C PHE A 175 4.91 -1.16 -19.73
N ASN A 176 4.10 -1.46 -20.73
CA ASN A 176 2.65 -1.48 -20.63
C ASN A 176 2.18 -2.88 -20.27
N SER A 177 1.33 -3.00 -19.27
CA SER A 177 0.77 -4.28 -18.86
C SER A 177 -0.72 -4.19 -18.58
N ASN A 178 -1.49 -5.06 -19.24
CA ASN A 178 -2.92 -5.19 -19.04
C ASN A 178 -3.24 -6.62 -18.62
N GLY A 179 -3.94 -6.79 -17.51
CA GLY A 179 -4.19 -8.11 -16.96
C GLY A 179 -5.58 -8.24 -16.36
N LEU A 180 -6.09 -9.45 -16.44
CA LEU A 180 -7.32 -9.88 -15.79
C LEU A 180 -7.02 -11.02 -14.83
N GLY A 181 -7.80 -11.12 -13.78
CA GLY A 181 -7.61 -12.16 -12.78
C GLY A 181 -8.82 -12.41 -11.93
N LEU A 182 -8.64 -13.31 -10.99
CA LEU A 182 -9.65 -13.72 -10.03
C LEU A 182 -9.10 -13.52 -8.61
N VAL A 183 -10.02 -13.27 -7.69
CA VAL A 183 -9.72 -13.11 -6.26
C VAL A 183 -10.63 -14.05 -5.48
N ILE A 184 -10.07 -14.74 -4.51
CA ILE A 184 -10.79 -15.36 -3.42
C ILE A 184 -10.34 -14.73 -2.11
N GLU A 185 -11.30 -14.27 -1.31
CA GLU A 185 -11.03 -13.58 -0.06
C GLU A 185 -11.87 -14.17 1.07
N ARG A 186 -11.27 -14.29 2.25
CA ARG A 186 -11.99 -14.56 3.49
C ARG A 186 -11.72 -13.41 4.45
N ASP A 187 -12.77 -12.73 4.89
CA ASP A 187 -12.67 -11.57 5.78
C ASP A 187 -13.53 -11.77 7.02
N THR A 188 -12.88 -11.89 8.16
CA THR A 188 -13.52 -12.06 9.46
C THR A 188 -13.16 -10.95 10.42
N ARG A 189 -12.62 -9.84 9.93
CA ARG A 189 -12.25 -8.68 10.74
C ARG A 189 -13.50 -8.08 11.38
N ASP A 190 -13.36 -7.64 12.61
CA ASP A 190 -14.41 -6.94 13.36
C ASP A 190 -14.67 -5.52 12.83
N ASN A 191 -13.66 -4.89 12.23
CA ASN A 191 -13.73 -3.58 11.60
C ASN A 191 -12.76 -3.49 10.43
N LEU A 192 -13.14 -2.79 9.33
CA LEU A 192 -12.30 -2.68 8.15
C LEU A 192 -11.20 -1.61 8.30
N ASN A 193 -11.46 -0.52 9.02
CA ASN A 193 -10.53 0.61 9.17
C ASN A 193 -9.51 0.41 10.28
N SER A 194 -9.94 -0.20 11.39
CA SER A 194 -9.09 -0.45 12.56
C SER A 194 -9.47 -1.78 13.18
N PRO A 195 -9.08 -2.89 12.56
CA PRO A 195 -9.38 -4.21 13.08
C PRO A 195 -8.65 -4.47 14.40
N SER A 196 -9.40 -5.01 15.36
CA SER A 196 -8.87 -5.45 16.64
C SER A 196 -8.92 -6.97 16.83
N ASP A 197 -9.79 -7.63 16.09
CA ASP A 197 -9.88 -9.10 16.07
C ASP A 197 -10.24 -9.60 14.68
N GLY A 198 -10.04 -10.90 14.45
CA GLY A 198 -10.35 -11.55 13.20
C GLY A 198 -9.14 -11.75 12.29
N SER A 199 -9.41 -12.00 11.02
CA SER A 199 -8.37 -12.21 10.01
C SER A 199 -8.88 -11.88 8.62
N ARG A 200 -7.98 -11.53 7.72
CA ARG A 200 -8.22 -11.44 6.29
C ARG A 200 -7.23 -12.36 5.56
N LEU A 201 -7.73 -13.18 4.67
CA LEU A 201 -6.96 -13.96 3.70
C LEU A 201 -7.40 -13.52 2.31
N SER A 202 -6.46 -13.14 1.47
CA SER A 202 -6.70 -12.83 0.06
C SER A 202 -5.72 -13.63 -0.80
N ILE A 203 -6.25 -14.38 -1.75
CA ILE A 203 -5.47 -15.10 -2.76
C ILE A 203 -5.97 -14.59 -4.11
N ASN A 204 -5.07 -14.14 -4.94
CA ASN A 204 -5.43 -13.61 -6.24
C ASN A 204 -4.38 -13.91 -7.30
N ASN A 205 -4.80 -13.85 -8.55
CA ASN A 205 -3.89 -13.89 -9.69
C ASN A 205 -4.22 -12.76 -10.67
N VAL A 206 -3.23 -12.37 -11.46
CA VAL A 206 -3.40 -11.52 -12.62
C VAL A 206 -2.65 -12.14 -13.79
N ALA A 207 -3.39 -12.46 -14.85
CA ALA A 207 -2.86 -12.91 -16.11
C ALA A 207 -2.70 -11.72 -17.05
N TYR A 208 -1.47 -11.21 -17.17
CA TYR A 208 -1.14 -10.14 -18.10
C TYR A 208 -0.95 -10.70 -19.49
N ARG A 209 -1.50 -10.04 -20.51
CA ARG A 209 -1.48 -10.56 -21.87
C ARG A 209 -1.27 -9.45 -22.90
N GLU A 210 -0.47 -9.74 -23.92
CA GLU A 210 -0.31 -8.88 -25.10
C GLU A 210 -1.64 -8.71 -25.85
N SER A 211 -2.49 -9.73 -25.86
CA SER A 211 -3.82 -9.67 -26.47
C SER A 211 -4.77 -8.66 -25.79
N LEU A 212 -4.45 -8.23 -24.56
CA LEU A 212 -5.15 -7.16 -23.86
C LEU A 212 -4.51 -5.78 -24.07
N GLY A 213 -3.52 -5.68 -24.98
CA GLY A 213 -2.80 -4.43 -25.28
C GLY A 213 -1.54 -4.21 -24.42
N GLY A 214 -1.06 -5.22 -23.70
CA GLY A 214 0.22 -5.18 -22.98
C GLY A 214 1.42 -5.45 -23.92
N ASN A 215 2.62 -5.14 -23.45
CA ASN A 215 3.87 -5.42 -24.18
C ASN A 215 4.41 -6.83 -23.92
N ASN A 216 3.98 -7.45 -22.83
CA ASN A 216 4.46 -8.78 -22.40
C ASN A 216 3.33 -9.62 -21.84
N SER A 217 3.42 -10.93 -22.08
CA SER A 217 2.52 -11.90 -21.46
C SER A 217 3.22 -12.59 -20.29
N PHE A 218 2.65 -12.48 -19.09
CA PHE A 218 3.17 -13.13 -17.88
C PHE A 218 2.05 -13.33 -16.85
N ASP A 219 2.29 -14.15 -15.85
CA ASP A 219 1.36 -14.41 -14.77
C ASP A 219 1.93 -13.93 -13.43
N ALA A 220 1.07 -13.38 -12.59
CA ALA A 220 1.40 -13.00 -11.22
C ALA A 220 0.37 -13.58 -10.27
N PHE A 221 0.84 -14.23 -9.21
CA PHE A 221 0.05 -14.72 -8.09
C PHE A 221 0.39 -13.91 -6.85
N ALA A 222 -0.60 -13.63 -6.02
CA ALA A 222 -0.39 -12.98 -4.73
C ALA A 222 -1.21 -13.66 -3.64
N LEU A 223 -0.61 -13.71 -2.45
CA LEU A 223 -1.25 -14.15 -1.21
C LEU A 223 -1.01 -13.06 -0.16
N SER A 224 -2.06 -12.70 0.54
CA SER A 224 -1.99 -11.85 1.72
C SER A 224 -2.79 -12.49 2.84
N PHE A 225 -2.18 -12.68 3.99
CA PHE A 225 -2.86 -13.13 5.20
C PHE A 225 -2.51 -12.21 6.34
N THR A 226 -3.55 -11.68 6.99
CA THR A 226 -3.39 -10.84 8.19
C THR A 226 -4.26 -11.39 9.31
N LYS A 227 -3.72 -11.49 10.52
CA LYS A 227 -4.42 -11.88 11.74
C LYS A 227 -4.31 -10.78 12.78
N TYR A 228 -5.42 -10.50 13.45
CA TYR A 228 -5.53 -9.55 14.55
C TYR A 228 -5.98 -10.28 15.80
N ILE A 229 -5.38 -9.96 16.94
CA ILE A 229 -5.66 -10.56 18.23
C ILE A 229 -5.68 -9.44 19.27
N SER A 230 -6.87 -9.12 19.79
CA SER A 230 -6.97 -8.19 20.91
C SER A 230 -6.52 -8.86 22.20
N HIS A 231 -5.77 -8.13 23.01
CA HIS A 231 -5.33 -8.60 24.31
C HIS A 231 -5.28 -7.42 25.30
N GLY A 232 -5.80 -7.59 26.48
CA GLY A 232 -5.80 -6.65 27.61
C GLY A 232 -5.81 -5.15 27.28
N ASN A 233 -6.61 -4.36 27.94
CA ASN A 233 -6.59 -2.89 27.91
C ASN A 233 -6.65 -2.22 26.51
N GLY A 234 -7.20 -2.89 25.49
CA GLY A 234 -7.32 -2.34 24.13
C GLY A 234 -6.05 -2.46 23.28
N HIS A 235 -5.09 -3.27 23.71
CA HIS A 235 -3.93 -3.62 22.87
C HIS A 235 -4.30 -4.64 21.80
N VAL A 236 -3.60 -4.60 20.66
CA VAL A 236 -3.82 -5.51 19.54
C VAL A 236 -2.49 -5.98 18.98
N LEU A 237 -2.27 -7.28 18.98
CA LEU A 237 -1.20 -7.91 18.22
C LEU A 237 -1.71 -8.22 16.82
N ALA A 238 -1.03 -7.69 15.81
CA ALA A 238 -1.32 -7.96 14.41
C ALA A 238 -0.11 -8.63 13.74
N GLY A 239 -0.37 -9.59 12.86
CA GLY A 239 0.66 -10.23 12.07
C GLY A 239 0.21 -10.42 10.63
N ARG A 240 1.11 -10.18 9.69
CA ARG A 240 0.84 -10.43 8.27
C ARG A 240 1.89 -11.29 7.61
N ILE A 241 1.45 -12.03 6.61
CA ILE A 241 2.28 -12.77 5.66
C ILE A 241 1.81 -12.36 4.28
N ASN A 242 2.71 -11.85 3.46
CA ASN A 242 2.43 -11.57 2.05
C ASN A 242 3.41 -12.34 1.17
N GLY A 243 2.94 -12.77 0.02
CA GLY A 243 3.77 -13.38 -1.01
C GLY A 243 3.32 -12.96 -2.41
N ARG A 244 4.27 -12.77 -3.30
CA ARG A 244 4.01 -12.52 -4.72
C ARG A 244 4.98 -13.33 -5.58
N TRP A 245 4.42 -14.05 -6.52
CA TRP A 245 5.15 -14.94 -7.42
C TRP A 245 4.81 -14.61 -8.86
N THR A 246 5.81 -14.42 -9.69
CA THR A 246 5.63 -14.15 -11.12
C THR A 246 6.21 -15.28 -11.96
N HIS A 247 5.62 -15.51 -13.11
CA HIS A 247 6.11 -16.45 -14.10
C HIS A 247 6.16 -15.77 -15.47
N GLY A 248 7.34 -15.77 -16.09
CA GLY A 248 7.56 -15.12 -17.39
C GLY A 248 7.54 -13.60 -17.35
N ALA A 249 7.64 -12.97 -16.19
CA ALA A 249 7.59 -11.52 -16.06
C ALA A 249 8.90 -10.86 -16.54
N PRO A 250 8.83 -9.72 -17.24
CA PRO A 250 9.99 -8.87 -17.42
C PRO A 250 10.43 -8.23 -16.09
N VAL A 251 11.63 -7.68 -16.01
CA VAL A 251 12.18 -7.07 -14.78
C VAL A 251 11.22 -6.02 -14.18
N GLY A 252 10.60 -5.19 -15.01
CA GLY A 252 9.56 -4.26 -14.56
C GLY A 252 8.32 -4.95 -13.98
N GLY A 253 8.10 -6.25 -14.25
CA GLY A 253 7.05 -7.11 -13.71
C GLY A 253 7.42 -7.82 -12.40
N TYR A 254 8.67 -7.75 -11.97
CA TYR A 254 9.18 -8.43 -10.78
C TYR A 254 8.53 -7.94 -9.48
N SER A 255 8.70 -8.71 -8.44
CA SER A 255 8.31 -8.37 -7.08
C SER A 255 9.34 -7.47 -6.43
N SER A 256 8.91 -6.59 -5.55
CA SER A 256 9.76 -5.72 -4.76
C SER A 256 9.64 -6.02 -3.27
N VAL A 257 10.59 -5.53 -2.48
CA VAL A 257 10.44 -5.47 -1.02
C VAL A 257 9.30 -4.52 -0.70
N SER A 258 8.18 -5.04 -0.16
CA SER A 258 7.00 -4.26 0.26
C SER A 258 6.91 -4.17 1.79
N LEU A 259 8.04 -3.94 2.45
CA LEU A 259 8.16 -3.79 3.89
C LEU A 259 8.43 -2.32 4.25
N ARG A 260 7.86 -1.85 5.34
CA ARG A 260 8.10 -0.49 5.84
C ARG A 260 9.59 -0.26 6.10
N GLY A 261 10.12 0.89 5.70
CA GLY A 261 11.55 1.22 5.76
C GLY A 261 12.27 1.06 4.42
N TYR A 262 11.69 0.31 3.47
CA TYR A 262 12.25 0.14 2.13
C TYR A 262 11.49 0.94 1.07
N THR A 263 12.22 1.38 0.07
CA THR A 263 11.63 2.00 -1.11
C THR A 263 11.18 0.94 -2.10
N MET A 264 9.93 0.98 -2.51
CA MET A 264 9.42 0.06 -3.53
C MET A 264 10.18 0.27 -4.84
N GLY A 265 10.59 -0.85 -5.47
CA GLY A 265 11.32 -0.84 -6.73
C GLY A 265 12.83 -0.71 -6.62
N GLN A 266 13.33 -0.48 -5.43
CA GLN A 266 14.78 -0.43 -5.20
C GLN A 266 15.43 -1.81 -5.32
N TYR A 267 14.76 -2.84 -4.81
CA TYR A 267 15.21 -4.23 -4.87
C TYR A 267 14.13 -5.06 -5.55
N LEU A 268 14.50 -5.84 -6.57
CA LEU A 268 13.59 -6.60 -7.42
C LEU A 268 14.04 -8.04 -7.58
N ALA A 269 13.09 -8.98 -7.56
CA ALA A 269 13.26 -10.37 -7.97
C ALA A 269 11.93 -10.93 -8.48
N PRO A 270 11.91 -12.08 -9.20
CA PRO A 270 10.68 -12.70 -9.66
C PRO A 270 9.68 -12.94 -8.54
N HIS A 271 10.17 -13.31 -7.36
CA HIS A 271 9.34 -13.70 -6.21
C HIS A 271 9.70 -12.89 -4.97
N SER A 272 8.69 -12.62 -4.15
CA SER A 272 8.86 -12.03 -2.82
C SER A 272 7.96 -12.72 -1.80
N THR A 273 8.45 -12.81 -0.57
CA THR A 273 7.66 -13.20 0.59
C THR A 273 8.06 -12.32 1.76
N LEU A 274 7.10 -11.91 2.58
CA LEU A 274 7.39 -11.16 3.81
C LEU A 274 6.54 -11.66 4.98
N ILE A 275 7.08 -11.47 6.16
CA ILE A 275 6.39 -11.62 7.44
C ILE A 275 6.62 -10.35 8.24
N GLU A 276 5.57 -9.82 8.83
CA GLU A 276 5.63 -8.63 9.69
C GLU A 276 4.69 -8.80 10.89
N ILE A 277 5.13 -8.35 12.05
CA ILE A 277 4.39 -8.35 13.30
C ILE A 277 4.35 -6.94 13.83
N GLU A 278 3.18 -6.51 14.30
CA GLU A 278 2.92 -5.18 14.84
C GLU A 278 2.16 -5.30 16.16
N GLU A 279 2.68 -4.68 17.20
CA GLU A 279 1.97 -4.45 18.45
C GLU A 279 1.38 -3.05 18.47
N ARG A 280 0.10 -2.94 18.76
CA ARG A 280 -0.67 -1.69 18.87
C ARG A 280 -1.03 -1.45 20.31
N PHE A 281 -0.50 -0.38 20.86
CA PHE A 281 -0.73 0.02 22.24
C PHE A 281 -1.83 1.09 22.31
N HIS A 282 -2.87 0.86 23.08
CA HIS A 282 -3.75 1.93 23.50
C HIS A 282 -3.11 2.67 24.67
N ILE A 283 -2.89 3.98 24.56
CA ILE A 283 -2.25 4.79 25.60
C ILE A 283 -3.33 5.46 26.46
N LYS A 284 -4.08 6.38 25.88
CA LYS A 284 -5.12 7.13 26.59
C LYS A 284 -6.04 7.85 25.60
N ASN A 285 -7.36 7.82 25.87
CA ASN A 285 -8.37 8.51 25.07
C ASN A 285 -8.29 8.09 23.59
N ARG A 286 -7.86 9.03 22.70
CA ARG A 286 -7.72 8.82 21.26
C ARG A 286 -6.29 8.47 20.83
N TRP A 287 -5.33 8.43 21.77
CA TRP A 287 -3.92 8.21 21.48
C TRP A 287 -3.51 6.75 21.66
N GLY A 288 -2.68 6.30 20.76
CA GLY A 288 -2.02 5.01 20.81
C GLY A 288 -0.58 5.10 20.26
N ALA A 289 0.11 3.97 20.32
CA ALA A 289 1.41 3.79 19.73
C ALA A 289 1.47 2.45 18.99
N THR A 290 2.43 2.30 18.09
CA THR A 290 2.75 1.05 17.41
C THR A 290 4.23 0.74 17.51
N ALA A 291 4.56 -0.55 17.58
CA ALA A 291 5.90 -1.05 17.38
C ALA A 291 5.81 -2.25 16.44
N PHE A 292 6.69 -2.32 15.45
CA PHE A 292 6.64 -3.38 14.46
C PHE A 292 8.02 -3.84 14.03
N THR A 293 8.08 -5.08 13.59
CA THR A 293 9.27 -5.67 12.97
C THR A 293 8.86 -6.67 11.92
N GLY A 294 9.69 -6.86 10.94
CA GLY A 294 9.44 -7.82 9.88
C GLY A 294 10.68 -8.16 9.08
N VAL A 295 10.55 -9.13 8.22
CA VAL A 295 11.55 -9.51 7.24
C VAL A 295 10.88 -9.84 5.92
N ALA A 296 11.45 -9.32 4.83
CA ALA A 296 11.09 -9.71 3.49
C ALA A 296 12.24 -10.52 2.87
N CYS A 297 11.89 -11.38 1.93
CA CYS A 297 12.83 -12.14 1.12
C CYS A 297 12.51 -11.92 -0.36
N LEU A 298 13.55 -11.71 -1.17
CA LEU A 298 13.47 -11.70 -2.62
C LEU A 298 14.19 -12.95 -3.17
N TYR A 299 13.58 -13.69 -4.09
CA TYR A 299 14.15 -14.94 -4.62
C TYR A 299 13.65 -15.25 -6.03
N GLY A 300 14.22 -16.30 -6.63
CA GLY A 300 14.07 -16.67 -8.04
C GLY A 300 15.27 -16.21 -8.88
N ASP A 301 15.37 -16.71 -10.14
CA ASP A 301 16.52 -16.47 -11.03
C ASP A 301 17.86 -16.77 -10.35
N ASP A 302 18.00 -18.00 -9.80
CA ASP A 302 19.19 -18.48 -9.07
C ASP A 302 19.47 -17.80 -7.71
N ARG A 303 18.54 -16.98 -7.20
CA ARG A 303 18.60 -16.43 -5.83
C ARG A 303 17.80 -17.28 -4.87
N ASP A 304 18.39 -17.59 -3.73
CA ASP A 304 17.72 -18.29 -2.63
C ASP A 304 17.33 -17.32 -1.51
N CYS A 305 16.20 -17.59 -0.89
CA CYS A 305 15.67 -16.81 0.23
C CYS A 305 16.60 -16.80 1.45
N PHE A 306 17.38 -17.86 1.64
CA PHE A 306 18.26 -18.03 2.80
C PHE A 306 19.70 -17.55 2.58
N ASP A 307 20.00 -17.05 1.38
CA ASP A 307 21.21 -16.30 1.17
C ASP A 307 21.08 -14.93 1.86
N GLY A 308 22.03 -14.56 2.71
CA GLY A 308 21.94 -13.38 3.58
C GLY A 308 21.63 -12.08 2.84
N ASP A 309 22.12 -11.92 1.63
CA ASP A 309 21.93 -10.73 0.78
C ASP A 309 20.51 -10.60 0.19
N ASN A 310 19.67 -11.63 0.34
CA ASN A 310 18.28 -11.66 -0.15
C ASN A 310 17.24 -11.45 0.96
N LEU A 311 17.68 -11.23 2.20
CA LEU A 311 16.83 -10.96 3.35
C LEU A 311 16.87 -9.47 3.70
N TYR A 312 15.70 -8.89 3.88
CA TYR A 312 15.48 -7.47 4.10
C TYR A 312 14.74 -7.26 5.42
N PRO A 313 15.45 -7.16 6.57
CA PRO A 313 14.82 -6.92 7.87
C PRO A 313 14.39 -5.46 8.01
N ALA A 314 13.32 -5.22 8.78
CA ALA A 314 12.88 -3.89 9.15
C ALA A 314 12.36 -3.85 10.59
N ILE A 315 12.48 -2.67 11.20
CA ILE A 315 11.93 -2.36 12.51
C ILE A 315 11.37 -0.93 12.48
N GLY A 316 10.33 -0.68 13.25
CA GLY A 316 9.78 0.68 13.33
C GLY A 316 8.87 0.87 14.52
N VAL A 317 8.53 2.14 14.74
CA VAL A 317 7.59 2.58 15.77
C VAL A 317 6.71 3.69 15.23
N GLY A 318 5.57 3.91 15.86
CA GLY A 318 4.64 4.95 15.46
C GLY A 318 3.77 5.47 16.58
N LEU A 319 3.14 6.60 16.32
CA LEU A 319 2.08 7.17 17.15
C LEU A 319 0.77 7.15 16.35
N THR A 320 -0.34 6.94 17.05
CA THR A 320 -1.66 6.88 16.44
C THR A 320 -2.63 7.82 17.14
N PHE A 321 -3.53 8.39 16.36
CA PHE A 321 -4.59 9.25 16.86
C PHE A 321 -5.92 8.92 16.17
N MET A 322 -6.96 8.64 16.96
CA MET A 322 -8.29 8.34 16.44
C MET A 322 -9.02 9.62 16.02
N LEU A 323 -9.23 9.78 14.73
CA LEU A 323 -9.87 10.95 14.10
C LEU A 323 -11.39 10.90 14.29
N LYS A 324 -11.99 9.78 13.85
CA LYS A 324 -13.42 9.51 13.97
C LYS A 324 -13.64 8.24 14.79
N VAL A 325 -14.33 8.39 15.93
CA VAL A 325 -14.52 7.28 16.89
C VAL A 325 -15.51 6.25 16.36
N GLU A 326 -16.60 6.70 15.73
CA GLU A 326 -17.67 5.83 15.24
C GLU A 326 -17.21 4.90 14.12
N GLU A 327 -16.48 5.43 13.14
CA GLU A 327 -15.92 4.65 12.04
C GLU A 327 -14.57 4.01 12.36
N LYS A 328 -14.05 4.23 13.59
CA LYS A 328 -12.69 3.81 14.00
C LYS A 328 -11.60 4.27 13.03
N MET A 329 -11.73 5.47 12.48
CA MET A 329 -10.73 6.04 11.59
C MET A 329 -9.55 6.59 12.37
N ILE A 330 -8.35 6.15 12.03
CA ILE A 330 -7.12 6.46 12.75
C ILE A 330 -6.12 7.09 11.78
N ALA A 331 -5.49 8.19 12.22
CA ALA A 331 -4.24 8.68 11.65
C ALA A 331 -3.07 8.09 12.42
N ARG A 332 -2.02 7.69 11.74
CA ARG A 332 -0.80 7.18 12.35
C ARG A 332 0.45 7.77 11.69
N THR A 333 1.42 8.08 12.52
CA THR A 333 2.74 8.57 12.11
C THR A 333 3.75 7.51 12.49
N GLU A 334 4.55 7.04 11.53
CA GLU A 334 5.49 5.94 11.72
C GLU A 334 6.88 6.30 11.20
N ILE A 335 7.89 5.81 11.87
CA ILE A 335 9.26 5.74 11.37
C ILE A 335 9.67 4.27 11.27
N ALA A 336 10.36 3.93 10.20
CA ALA A 336 10.85 2.59 9.96
C ALA A 336 12.28 2.63 9.45
N LYS A 337 13.09 1.69 9.91
CA LYS A 337 14.47 1.48 9.49
C LYS A 337 14.58 0.09 8.87
N GLY A 338 15.05 0.03 7.63
CA GLY A 338 15.53 -1.17 6.97
C GLY A 338 17.04 -1.31 7.08
N GLU A 339 17.61 -2.24 6.35
CA GLU A 339 19.06 -2.45 6.27
C GLU A 339 19.74 -1.31 5.51
N GLY A 340 21.02 -1.05 5.82
CA GLY A 340 21.79 0.01 5.19
C GLY A 340 21.19 1.39 5.44
N ASP A 341 21.04 2.20 4.40
CA ASP A 341 20.46 3.55 4.46
C ASP A 341 18.96 3.59 4.29
N ASN A 342 18.30 2.42 4.19
CA ASN A 342 16.85 2.34 4.05
C ASN A 342 16.15 2.87 5.30
N PHE A 343 15.37 3.93 5.13
CA PHE A 343 14.61 4.61 6.19
C PHE A 343 13.31 5.16 5.59
N GLY A 344 12.24 5.14 6.35
CA GLY A 344 10.96 5.71 5.94
C GLY A 344 10.28 6.45 7.09
N PHE A 345 9.69 7.61 6.76
CA PHE A 345 8.74 8.32 7.59
C PHE A 345 7.40 8.30 6.88
N TYR A 346 6.36 7.87 7.58
CA TYR A 346 5.03 7.67 7.01
C TYR A 346 3.98 8.34 7.86
N ILE A 347 3.00 8.91 7.19
CA ILE A 347 1.74 9.27 7.82
C ILE A 347 0.64 8.54 7.05
N LYS A 348 -0.15 7.74 7.75
CA LYS A 348 -1.12 6.80 7.19
C LYS A 348 -2.49 6.94 7.84
N PHE A 349 -3.52 6.51 7.11
CA PHE A 349 -4.87 6.30 7.65
C PHE A 349 -5.17 4.82 7.83
N GLY A 350 -5.94 4.53 8.90
CA GLY A 350 -6.33 3.18 9.24
C GLY A 350 -5.18 2.34 9.78
N TYR A 351 -5.53 1.12 10.19
CA TYR A 351 -4.60 0.09 10.64
C TYR A 351 -4.51 -1.07 9.64
N GLU A 352 -4.83 -0.84 8.41
CA GLU A 352 -4.52 -1.85 7.41
C GLU A 352 -2.99 -1.91 7.19
N PHE A 353 -2.44 -3.12 7.22
CA PHE A 353 -1.03 -3.37 6.98
C PHE A 353 -0.65 -3.05 5.55
#